data_c00265c6ab24e5215e0607ef7b1b27ae
#
_entry.id   c00265c6ab24e5215e0607ef7b1b27ae
#
_cell.length_a   1.000
_cell.length_b   1.000
_cell.length_c   1.000
_cell.angle_alpha   90.00
_cell.angle_beta   90.00
_cell.angle_gamma   90.00
#
_symmetry.space_group_name_H-M   'P 1'
#
loop_
_entity.id
_entity.type
_entity.pdbx_description
1 polymer ?
#
loop_
_entity_poly.entity_id
_entity_poly.type
_entity_poly.pdbx_seq_one_letter_code
_entity_poly.pdbx_strand_id
1 'polypeptide(L)'
;MDTIKEYKADNSASTRVAVWMWTIEYTRLHPFGGGFDSYRQNEIRYEAVKKVGDETNVEHKSNVVVDAGRAFHSSYFEMLGEQGYPGLILWLMIHAIGFVRMEVLYRRYRKRTEEDGLWIGKLALALQQAHIVTMVGSLFVGIAYQPFVWIMVTMQIGLDSYASRRESLRSFRPMVARAPDPDPAPAN
;
A
#
# COMPACT_ATOMS: atom_id res chain seq x y z
N MET A 1 24.54 21.81 19.00
CA MET A 1 24.35 20.98 17.78
C MET A 1 22.90 20.53 17.57
N ASP A 2 22.09 20.56 18.59
CA ASP A 2 20.69 20.06 18.53
C ASP A 2 19.73 21.03 17.82
N THR A 3 19.89 22.33 17.98
CA THR A 3 19.09 23.38 17.35
C THR A 3 19.13 23.37 15.80
N ILE A 4 20.27 22.96 15.21
CA ILE A 4 20.41 22.86 13.73
C ILE A 4 19.70 21.62 13.21
N LYS A 5 19.64 20.54 14.02
CA LYS A 5 18.91 19.31 13.66
C LYS A 5 17.40 19.52 13.73
N GLU A 6 16.91 20.20 14.76
CA GLU A 6 15.49 20.56 14.89
C GLU A 6 15.02 21.46 13.74
N TYR A 7 15.78 22.51 13.41
CA TYR A 7 15.45 23.40 12.30
C TYR A 7 15.40 22.68 10.94
N LYS A 8 16.32 21.71 10.68
CA LYS A 8 16.28 20.89 9.45
C LYS A 8 15.14 19.90 9.44
N ALA A 9 14.75 19.35 10.58
CA ALA A 9 13.63 18.42 10.70
C ALA A 9 12.30 19.13 10.46
N ASP A 10 12.08 20.30 11.07
CA ASP A 10 10.87 21.10 10.88
C ASP A 10 10.70 21.56 9.43
N ASN A 11 11.79 21.97 8.79
CA ASN A 11 11.76 22.32 7.37
C ASN A 11 11.45 21.13 6.46
N SER A 12 11.92 19.93 6.80
CA SER A 12 11.64 18.72 6.02
C SER A 12 10.19 18.29 6.11
N ALA A 13 9.59 18.37 7.30
CA ALA A 13 8.18 18.04 7.50
C ALA A 13 7.25 19.05 6.84
N SER A 14 7.51 20.35 7.03
CA SER A 14 6.70 21.41 6.44
C SER A 14 6.74 21.40 4.91
N THR A 15 7.90 21.09 4.32
CA THR A 15 8.02 20.96 2.86
C THR A 15 7.20 19.78 2.31
N ARG A 16 7.16 18.65 3.01
CA ARG A 16 6.30 17.51 2.60
C ARG A 16 4.82 17.90 2.60
N VAL A 17 4.37 18.55 3.68
CA VAL A 17 2.98 19.02 3.76
C VAL A 17 2.66 20.00 2.63
N ALA A 18 3.58 20.92 2.30
CA ALA A 18 3.41 21.83 1.18
C ALA A 18 3.28 21.11 -0.17
N VAL A 19 4.12 20.08 -0.43
CA VAL A 19 3.99 19.23 -1.62
C VAL A 19 2.64 18.52 -1.66
N TRP A 20 2.17 18.00 -0.54
CA TRP A 20 0.88 17.30 -0.46
C TRP A 20 -0.31 18.24 -0.73
N MET A 21 -0.26 19.45 -0.17
CA MET A 21 -1.28 20.48 -0.44
C MET A 21 -1.27 20.91 -1.91
N TRP A 22 -0.08 21.12 -2.48
CA TRP A 22 0.05 21.38 -3.91
C TRP A 22 -0.54 20.24 -4.75
N THR A 23 -0.27 18.99 -4.40
CA THR A 23 -0.80 17.83 -5.13
C THR A 23 -2.32 17.79 -5.11
N ILE A 24 -2.95 18.09 -3.97
CA ILE A 24 -4.41 18.15 -3.87
C ILE A 24 -4.96 19.23 -4.80
N GLU A 25 -4.37 20.42 -4.79
CA GLU A 25 -4.83 21.53 -5.63
C GLU A 25 -4.58 21.25 -7.13
N TYR A 26 -3.40 20.71 -7.45
CA TYR A 26 -3.06 20.30 -8.80
C TYR A 26 -4.07 19.26 -9.35
N THR A 27 -4.43 18.27 -8.55
CA THR A 27 -5.34 17.20 -8.98
C THR A 27 -6.79 17.68 -9.12
N ARG A 28 -7.19 18.75 -8.45
CA ARG A 28 -8.50 19.40 -8.70
C ARG A 28 -8.61 19.93 -10.14
N LEU A 29 -7.50 20.45 -10.67
CA LEU A 29 -7.44 20.94 -12.06
C LEU A 29 -7.12 19.82 -13.04
N HIS A 30 -6.45 18.77 -12.60
CA HIS A 30 -6.00 17.62 -13.39
C HIS A 30 -6.50 16.32 -12.77
N PRO A 31 -7.81 16.00 -12.86
CA PRO A 31 -8.41 14.86 -12.14
C PRO A 31 -7.86 13.49 -12.55
N PHE A 32 -7.22 13.39 -13.71
CA PHE A 32 -6.51 12.19 -14.20
C PHE A 32 -5.01 12.20 -13.91
N GLY A 33 -4.54 13.18 -13.13
CA GLY A 33 -3.13 13.35 -12.79
C GLY A 33 -2.31 13.99 -13.89
N GLY A 34 -1.01 14.16 -13.63
CA GLY A 34 -0.06 14.79 -14.54
C GLY A 34 0.87 13.83 -15.27
N GLY A 35 0.63 12.50 -15.11
CA GLY A 35 1.55 11.47 -15.62
C GLY A 35 2.75 11.23 -14.70
N PHE A 36 3.62 10.31 -15.11
CA PHE A 36 4.82 9.97 -14.34
C PHE A 36 5.72 11.20 -14.13
N ASP A 37 6.35 11.27 -12.96
CA ASP A 37 7.23 12.37 -12.56
C ASP A 37 6.51 13.74 -12.50
N SER A 38 5.18 13.78 -12.35
CA SER A 38 4.43 15.06 -12.27
C SER A 38 4.87 15.96 -11.11
N TYR A 39 5.55 15.41 -10.09
CA TYR A 39 6.17 16.19 -9.03
C TYR A 39 7.15 17.24 -9.53
N ARG A 40 7.75 17.06 -10.71
CA ARG A 40 8.67 18.03 -11.33
C ARG A 40 7.98 19.34 -11.70
N GLN A 41 6.65 19.36 -11.72
CA GLN A 41 5.86 20.55 -12.03
C GLN A 41 5.55 21.38 -10.78
N ASN A 42 5.85 20.87 -9.56
CA ASN A 42 5.57 21.62 -8.35
C ASN A 42 6.59 22.74 -8.15
N GLU A 43 6.09 23.89 -7.71
CA GLU A 43 6.88 25.03 -7.24
C GLU A 43 6.38 25.40 -5.84
N ILE A 44 7.22 25.18 -4.85
CA ILE A 44 6.89 25.49 -3.46
C ILE A 44 7.65 26.74 -3.06
N ARG A 45 6.92 27.78 -2.67
CA ARG A 45 7.46 29.03 -2.20
C ARG A 45 7.35 29.09 -0.69
N TYR A 46 8.47 29.25 -0.01
CA TYR A 46 8.49 29.45 1.43
C TYR A 46 9.45 30.58 1.81
N GLU A 47 9.12 31.28 2.89
CA GLU A 47 9.99 32.31 3.43
C GLU A 47 11.05 31.65 4.31
N ALA A 48 12.31 31.70 3.87
CA ALA A 48 13.43 31.32 4.71
C ALA A 48 13.93 32.53 5.48
N VAL A 49 13.77 32.51 6.80
CA VAL A 49 14.33 33.52 7.68
C VAL A 49 15.80 33.19 7.95
N LYS A 50 16.71 33.93 7.35
CA LYS A 50 18.13 33.80 7.65
C LYS A 50 18.51 34.80 8.74
N LYS A 51 19.00 34.30 9.87
CA LYS A 51 19.63 35.14 10.88
C LYS A 51 20.96 35.62 10.29
N VAL A 52 21.09 36.91 10.01
CA VAL A 52 22.33 37.56 9.58
C VAL A 52 22.68 38.60 10.66
N GLY A 53 23.80 38.39 11.34
CA GLY A 53 24.30 39.34 12.36
C GLY A 53 25.15 38.66 13.40
N ASP A 54 25.99 39.44 14.08
CA ASP A 54 26.82 39.08 15.21
C ASP A 54 25.95 39.10 16.51
N GLU A 55 26.43 38.54 17.61
CA GLU A 55 25.66 38.30 18.85
C GLU A 55 24.86 39.51 19.41
N THR A 56 25.13 40.73 18.96
CA THR A 56 24.49 41.99 19.41
C THR A 56 23.45 42.59 18.45
N ASN A 57 23.43 42.17 17.15
CA ASN A 57 22.45 42.68 16.16
C ASN A 57 21.99 41.57 15.26
N VAL A 58 20.85 40.95 15.56
CA VAL A 58 20.21 39.90 14.73
C VAL A 58 19.18 40.56 13.81
N GLU A 59 19.52 40.74 12.55
CA GLU A 59 18.55 41.08 11.51
C GLU A 59 17.92 39.84 10.95
N HIS A 60 16.60 39.75 11.01
CA HIS A 60 15.81 38.73 10.35
C HIS A 60 15.54 39.14 8.89
N LYS A 61 16.33 38.62 7.96
CA LYS A 61 16.10 38.84 6.54
C LYS A 61 15.28 37.66 5.98
N SER A 62 14.02 37.91 5.64
CA SER A 62 13.19 36.92 4.95
C SER A 62 13.55 36.93 3.46
N ASN A 63 13.98 35.79 2.95
CA ASN A 63 14.13 35.57 1.53
C ASN A 63 13.08 34.54 1.08
N VAL A 64 12.35 34.84 0.02
CA VAL A 64 11.47 33.86 -0.64
C VAL A 64 12.37 32.87 -1.37
N VAL A 65 12.35 31.63 -0.90
CA VAL A 65 13.03 30.52 -1.58
C VAL A 65 11.98 29.77 -2.39
N VAL A 66 12.26 29.62 -3.68
CA VAL A 66 11.46 28.80 -4.59
C VAL A 66 12.14 27.44 -4.72
N ASP A 67 11.45 26.40 -4.31
CA ASP A 67 11.92 25.02 -4.41
C ASP A 67 11.02 24.28 -5.40
N ALA A 68 11.62 23.86 -6.51
CA ALA A 68 10.91 23.23 -7.61
C ALA A 68 11.24 21.72 -7.72
N GLY A 69 10.27 20.92 -8.17
CA GLY A 69 10.51 19.51 -8.46
C GLY A 69 10.70 18.64 -7.24
N ARG A 70 10.05 18.96 -6.14
CA ARG A 70 10.09 18.16 -4.88
C ARG A 70 9.27 16.89 -4.98
N ALA A 71 9.88 15.74 -4.69
CA ALA A 71 9.21 14.45 -4.66
C ALA A 71 8.06 14.41 -3.63
N PHE A 72 7.06 13.60 -3.90
CA PHE A 72 5.87 13.48 -3.05
C PHE A 72 6.17 12.91 -1.66
N HIS A 73 7.16 12.04 -1.52
CA HIS A 73 7.51 11.33 -0.29
C HIS A 73 6.31 10.62 0.37
N SER A 74 5.36 10.19 -0.43
CA SER A 74 4.18 9.40 -0.03
C SER A 74 3.60 8.74 -1.27
N SER A 75 3.37 7.42 -1.20
CA SER A 75 2.78 6.66 -2.31
C SER A 75 1.36 7.10 -2.62
N TYR A 76 0.63 7.58 -1.62
CA TYR A 76 -0.73 8.08 -1.80
C TYR A 76 -0.74 9.36 -2.64
N PHE A 77 0.15 10.29 -2.35
CA PHE A 77 0.28 11.53 -3.11
C PHE A 77 1.00 11.32 -4.45
N GLU A 78 1.90 10.33 -4.54
CA GLU A 78 2.50 9.87 -5.79
C GLU A 78 1.40 9.37 -6.75
N MET A 79 0.54 8.44 -6.29
CA MET A 79 -0.59 7.96 -7.08
C MET A 79 -1.59 9.06 -7.43
N LEU A 80 -1.89 9.96 -6.48
CA LEU A 80 -2.81 11.06 -6.71
C LEU A 80 -2.26 12.06 -7.73
N GLY A 81 -1.00 12.47 -7.59
CA GLY A 81 -0.39 13.46 -8.49
C GLY A 81 -0.15 12.93 -9.89
N GLU A 82 0.25 11.66 -10.02
CA GLU A 82 0.61 11.07 -11.31
C GLU A 82 -0.56 10.45 -12.06
N GLN A 83 -1.43 9.72 -11.36
CA GLN A 83 -2.54 8.97 -11.95
C GLN A 83 -3.91 9.57 -11.63
N GLY A 84 -3.95 10.63 -10.84
CA GLY A 84 -5.18 11.30 -10.45
C GLY A 84 -6.08 10.47 -9.52
N TYR A 85 -7.32 10.92 -9.38
CA TYR A 85 -8.33 10.22 -8.57
C TYR A 85 -8.59 8.78 -9.05
N PRO A 86 -8.75 8.50 -10.36
CA PRO A 86 -9.00 7.14 -10.82
C PRO A 86 -7.87 6.17 -10.47
N GLY A 87 -6.60 6.60 -10.64
CA GLY A 87 -5.45 5.77 -10.32
C GLY A 87 -5.31 5.51 -8.82
N LEU A 88 -5.47 6.54 -8.00
CA LEU A 88 -5.47 6.40 -6.54
C LEU A 88 -6.58 5.45 -6.05
N ILE A 89 -7.81 5.61 -6.57
CA ILE A 89 -8.94 4.76 -6.19
C ILE A 89 -8.66 3.29 -6.58
N LEU A 90 -8.19 3.05 -7.80
CA LEU A 90 -7.87 1.71 -8.27
C LEU A 90 -6.74 1.09 -7.43
N TRP A 91 -5.69 1.84 -7.15
CA TRP A 91 -4.58 1.39 -6.31
C TRP A 91 -5.04 1.03 -4.90
N LEU A 92 -5.82 1.90 -4.24
CA LEU A 92 -6.40 1.64 -2.92
C LEU A 92 -7.33 0.43 -2.93
N MET A 93 -8.12 0.25 -3.99
CA MET A 93 -9.04 -0.86 -4.13
C MET A 93 -8.30 -2.20 -4.26
N ILE A 94 -7.20 -2.26 -5.02
CA ILE A 94 -6.35 -3.45 -5.13
C ILE A 94 -5.80 -3.83 -3.75
N HIS A 95 -5.27 -2.86 -3.01
CA HIS A 95 -4.74 -3.09 -1.67
C HIS A 95 -5.84 -3.50 -0.68
N ALA A 96 -7.00 -2.85 -0.71
CA ALA A 96 -8.13 -3.19 0.16
C ALA A 96 -8.63 -4.62 -0.10
N ILE A 97 -8.78 -5.00 -1.36
CA ILE A 97 -9.19 -6.37 -1.74
C ILE A 97 -8.16 -7.38 -1.24
N GLY A 98 -6.87 -7.15 -1.49
CA GLY A 98 -5.79 -8.03 -1.01
C GLY A 98 -5.84 -8.22 0.51
N PHE A 99 -5.98 -7.12 1.25
CA PHE A 99 -6.09 -7.14 2.71
C PHE A 99 -7.30 -7.94 3.21
N VAL A 100 -8.49 -7.68 2.65
CA VAL A 100 -9.73 -8.37 3.03
C VAL A 100 -9.65 -9.86 2.69
N ARG A 101 -9.10 -10.23 1.52
CA ARG A 101 -8.94 -11.65 1.12
C ARG A 101 -8.02 -12.41 2.07
N MET A 102 -6.93 -11.79 2.52
CA MET A 102 -6.02 -12.38 3.51
C MET A 102 -6.72 -12.57 4.86
N GLU A 103 -7.52 -11.61 5.31
CA GLU A 103 -8.31 -11.74 6.54
C GLU A 103 -9.33 -12.89 6.45
N VAL A 104 -10.04 -13.00 5.33
CA VAL A 104 -10.99 -14.09 5.09
C VAL A 104 -10.29 -15.45 5.12
N LEU A 105 -9.13 -15.57 4.44
CA LEU A 105 -8.34 -16.79 4.46
C LEU A 105 -7.84 -17.12 5.86
N TYR A 106 -7.27 -16.16 6.57
CA TYR A 106 -6.82 -16.36 7.94
C TYR A 106 -7.96 -16.88 8.84
N ARG A 107 -9.12 -16.22 8.84
CA ARG A 107 -10.29 -16.65 9.66
C ARG A 107 -10.77 -18.03 9.30
N ARG A 108 -10.75 -18.40 8.02
CA ARG A 108 -11.20 -19.71 7.52
C ARG A 108 -10.24 -20.83 7.92
N TYR A 109 -8.94 -20.58 7.89
CA TYR A 109 -7.92 -21.61 8.07
C TYR A 109 -7.29 -21.65 9.47
N ARG A 110 -7.42 -20.63 10.31
CA ARG A 110 -6.78 -20.55 11.63
C ARG A 110 -7.18 -21.65 12.61
N LYS A 111 -8.35 -22.27 12.43
CA LYS A 111 -8.87 -23.34 13.32
C LYS A 111 -8.67 -24.74 12.73
N ARG A 112 -8.08 -24.88 11.56
CA ARG A 112 -7.85 -26.17 10.94
C ARG A 112 -6.61 -26.81 11.56
N THR A 113 -6.76 -28.07 11.99
CA THR A 113 -5.67 -28.86 12.61
C THR A 113 -4.86 -29.62 11.57
N GLU A 114 -5.38 -29.81 10.35
CA GLU A 114 -4.65 -30.44 9.27
C GLU A 114 -3.43 -29.59 8.90
N GLU A 115 -2.22 -30.19 8.84
CA GLU A 115 -0.98 -29.49 8.49
C GLU A 115 -1.12 -28.63 7.26
N ASP A 116 -1.75 -29.15 6.25
CA ASP A 116 -2.04 -28.50 5.00
C ASP A 116 -2.99 -27.28 5.08
N GLY A 117 -3.84 -27.19 6.08
CA GLY A 117 -4.69 -26.05 6.32
C GLY A 117 -4.00 -24.97 7.16
N LEU A 118 -3.21 -25.42 8.13
CA LEU A 118 -2.58 -24.54 9.11
C LEU A 118 -1.58 -23.56 8.48
N TRP A 119 -0.77 -24.03 7.51
CA TRP A 119 0.21 -23.15 6.84
C TRP A 119 -0.47 -22.06 5.99
N ILE A 120 -1.62 -22.34 5.35
CA ILE A 120 -2.37 -21.34 4.59
C ILE A 120 -2.81 -20.20 5.51
N GLY A 121 -3.35 -20.53 6.69
CA GLY A 121 -3.77 -19.52 7.67
C GLY A 121 -2.60 -18.71 8.20
N LYS A 122 -1.47 -19.33 8.51
CA LYS A 122 -0.26 -18.65 8.99
C LYS A 122 0.32 -17.72 7.91
N LEU A 123 0.40 -18.19 6.67
CA LEU A 123 0.90 -17.38 5.55
C LEU A 123 -0.04 -16.22 5.23
N ALA A 124 -1.36 -16.43 5.27
CA ALA A 124 -2.33 -15.35 5.09
C ALA A 124 -2.16 -14.25 6.14
N LEU A 125 -1.98 -14.62 7.41
CA LEU A 125 -1.71 -13.66 8.48
C LEU A 125 -0.39 -12.93 8.27
N ALA A 126 0.68 -13.63 7.91
CA ALA A 126 1.99 -13.02 7.66
C ALA A 126 1.93 -12.01 6.49
N LEU A 127 1.26 -12.37 5.39
CA LEU A 127 1.07 -11.47 4.24
C LEU A 127 0.19 -10.26 4.61
N GLN A 128 -0.81 -10.44 5.46
CA GLN A 128 -1.64 -9.35 5.95
C GLN A 128 -0.83 -8.37 6.80
N GLN A 129 -0.01 -8.87 7.72
CA GLN A 129 0.86 -8.05 8.55
C GLN A 129 1.89 -7.28 7.72
N ALA A 130 2.54 -7.95 6.76
CA ALA A 130 3.46 -7.31 5.82
C ALA A 130 2.75 -6.21 5.01
N HIS A 131 1.49 -6.44 4.61
CA HIS A 131 0.67 -5.46 3.90
C HIS A 131 0.41 -4.22 4.76
N ILE A 132 0.03 -4.37 6.03
CA ILE A 132 -0.18 -3.25 6.94
C ILE A 132 1.10 -2.42 7.06
N VAL A 133 2.24 -3.07 7.31
CA VAL A 133 3.54 -2.39 7.43
C VAL A 133 3.87 -1.62 6.15
N THR A 134 3.65 -2.24 4.99
CA THR A 134 3.87 -1.59 3.69
C THR A 134 2.97 -0.38 3.51
N MET A 135 1.68 -0.47 3.80
CA MET A 135 0.73 0.63 3.65
C MET A 135 1.02 1.79 4.61
N VAL A 136 1.41 1.49 5.85
CA VAL A 136 1.85 2.51 6.82
C VAL A 136 3.16 3.17 6.36
N GLY A 137 4.14 2.39 5.92
CA GLY A 137 5.39 2.92 5.37
C GLY A 137 5.17 3.80 4.14
N SER A 138 4.20 3.44 3.30
CA SER A 138 3.81 4.17 2.09
C SER A 138 3.26 5.58 2.36
N LEU A 139 2.86 5.89 3.60
CA LEU A 139 2.47 7.25 3.97
C LEU A 139 3.63 8.24 3.88
N PHE A 140 4.87 7.76 4.09
CA PHE A 140 6.05 8.61 4.23
C PHE A 140 7.12 8.36 3.16
N VAL A 141 6.88 7.39 2.28
CA VAL A 141 7.82 7.00 1.20
C VAL A 141 7.05 6.78 -0.10
N GLY A 142 7.57 7.32 -1.20
CA GLY A 142 7.05 7.08 -2.56
C GLY A 142 7.51 5.71 -3.07
N ILE A 143 6.71 4.70 -2.86
CA ILE A 143 6.99 3.30 -3.24
C ILE A 143 5.84 2.65 -4.01
N ALA A 144 4.88 3.43 -4.50
CA ALA A 144 3.67 2.91 -5.15
C ALA A 144 3.98 1.98 -6.33
N TYR A 145 5.04 2.27 -7.07
CA TYR A 145 5.45 1.50 -8.26
C TYR A 145 6.58 0.49 -7.98
N GLN A 146 7.04 0.38 -6.73
CA GLN A 146 8.16 -0.51 -6.43
C GLN A 146 7.78 -1.98 -6.59
N PRO A 147 8.64 -2.80 -7.23
CA PRO A 147 8.34 -4.21 -7.53
C PRO A 147 7.92 -5.03 -6.32
N PHE A 148 8.52 -4.80 -5.15
CA PHE A 148 8.21 -5.58 -3.94
C PHE A 148 6.75 -5.41 -3.47
N VAL A 149 6.15 -4.23 -3.68
CA VAL A 149 4.73 -3.98 -3.37
C VAL A 149 3.84 -4.87 -4.23
N TRP A 150 4.14 -4.94 -5.52
CA TRP A 150 3.40 -5.77 -6.48
C TRP A 150 3.65 -7.26 -6.30
N ILE A 151 4.87 -7.66 -5.91
CA ILE A 151 5.18 -9.05 -5.54
C ILE A 151 4.32 -9.46 -4.36
N MET A 152 4.19 -8.64 -3.32
CA MET A 152 3.33 -8.92 -2.18
C MET A 152 1.86 -9.12 -2.60
N VAL A 153 1.31 -8.24 -3.43
CA VAL A 153 -0.05 -8.37 -3.97
C VAL A 153 -0.20 -9.67 -4.78
N THR A 154 0.79 -10.00 -5.61
CA THR A 154 0.79 -11.24 -6.39
C THR A 154 0.82 -12.48 -5.51
N MET A 155 1.60 -12.47 -4.42
CA MET A 155 1.61 -13.57 -3.44
C MET A 155 0.25 -13.74 -2.76
N GLN A 156 -0.44 -12.65 -2.45
CA GLN A 156 -1.79 -12.69 -1.88
C GLN A 156 -2.79 -13.32 -2.86
N ILE A 157 -2.75 -12.90 -4.13
CA ILE A 157 -3.59 -13.48 -5.21
C ILE A 157 -3.28 -14.96 -5.39
N GLY A 158 -2.00 -15.33 -5.39
CA GLY A 158 -1.55 -16.72 -5.53
C GLY A 158 -2.06 -17.62 -4.41
N LEU A 159 -1.94 -17.16 -3.16
CA LEU A 159 -2.42 -17.89 -1.99
C LEU A 159 -3.93 -18.06 -2.01
N ASP A 160 -4.67 -17.01 -2.33
CA ASP A 160 -6.13 -17.05 -2.43
C ASP A 160 -6.61 -17.99 -3.54
N SER A 161 -5.97 -17.95 -4.70
CA SER A 161 -6.24 -18.84 -5.83
C SER A 161 -5.94 -20.29 -5.49
N TYR A 162 -4.82 -20.56 -4.82
CA TYR A 162 -4.46 -21.88 -4.35
C TYR A 162 -5.50 -22.44 -3.37
N ALA A 163 -5.88 -21.66 -2.37
CA ALA A 163 -6.86 -22.07 -1.37
C ALA A 163 -8.23 -22.36 -2.01
N SER A 164 -8.66 -21.53 -2.94
CA SER A 164 -9.93 -21.70 -3.67
C SER A 164 -9.96 -22.96 -4.52
N ARG A 165 -8.89 -23.24 -5.27
CA ARG A 165 -8.76 -24.48 -6.07
C ARG A 165 -8.78 -25.73 -5.18
N ARG A 166 -8.09 -25.68 -4.06
CA ARG A 166 -8.05 -26.80 -3.12
C ARG A 166 -9.42 -27.12 -2.53
N GLU A 167 -10.21 -26.11 -2.21
CA GLU A 167 -11.58 -26.32 -1.71
C GLU A 167 -12.49 -26.89 -2.80
N SER A 168 -12.38 -26.40 -4.02
CA SER A 168 -13.11 -26.94 -5.18
C SER A 168 -12.82 -28.43 -5.38
N LEU A 169 -11.56 -28.84 -5.32
CA LEU A 169 -11.18 -30.25 -5.44
C LEU A 169 -11.70 -31.12 -4.28
N ARG A 170 -11.76 -30.57 -3.07
CA ARG A 170 -12.33 -31.29 -1.90
C ARG A 170 -13.85 -31.43 -1.98
N SER A 171 -14.54 -30.47 -2.58
CA SER A 171 -15.99 -30.52 -2.77
C SER A 171 -16.40 -31.45 -3.91
N PHE A 172 -15.47 -31.74 -4.81
CA PHE A 172 -15.70 -32.72 -5.89
C PHE A 172 -15.71 -34.13 -5.31
N ARG A 173 -16.90 -34.66 -4.98
CA ARG A 173 -17.12 -36.09 -4.78
C ARG A 173 -17.26 -36.71 -6.16
N PRO A 174 -16.36 -37.61 -6.58
CA PRO A 174 -16.63 -38.42 -7.75
C PRO A 174 -17.94 -39.18 -7.48
N MET A 175 -18.85 -39.22 -8.45
CA MET A 175 -19.96 -40.13 -8.42
C MET A 175 -19.36 -41.55 -8.48
N VAL A 176 -19.06 -42.09 -7.32
CA VAL A 176 -18.73 -43.51 -7.21
C VAL A 176 -20.02 -44.24 -7.63
N ALA A 177 -19.96 -44.92 -8.77
CA ALA A 177 -21.03 -45.84 -9.17
C ALA A 177 -21.35 -46.69 -7.96
N ARG A 178 -22.61 -46.67 -7.50
CA ARG A 178 -23.08 -47.52 -6.40
C ARG A 178 -22.72 -48.94 -6.80
N ALA A 179 -21.90 -49.61 -5.98
CA ALA A 179 -21.62 -51.02 -6.21
C ALA A 179 -22.97 -51.77 -6.34
N PRO A 180 -23.15 -52.63 -7.34
CA PRO A 180 -24.37 -53.39 -7.46
C PRO A 180 -24.65 -54.10 -6.13
N ASP A 181 -25.89 -54.03 -5.66
CA ASP A 181 -26.30 -54.72 -4.45
C ASP A 181 -25.90 -56.22 -4.59
N PRO A 182 -25.31 -56.82 -3.57
CA PRO A 182 -24.96 -58.24 -3.62
C PRO A 182 -26.22 -59.05 -3.96
N ASP A 183 -26.09 -59.95 -4.94
CA ASP A 183 -27.18 -60.87 -5.29
C ASP A 183 -27.78 -61.50 -4.05
N PRO A 184 -29.12 -61.59 -3.97
CA PRO A 184 -29.77 -62.28 -2.86
C PRO A 184 -29.28 -63.73 -2.79
N ALA A 185 -28.84 -64.14 -1.61
CA ALA A 185 -28.38 -65.49 -1.38
C ALA A 185 -29.45 -66.50 -1.86
N PRO A 186 -29.05 -67.63 -2.52
CA PRO A 186 -29.98 -68.62 -2.98
C PRO A 186 -30.81 -69.17 -1.79
N ALA A 187 -32.12 -69.13 -1.94
CA ALA A 187 -33.04 -69.71 -0.98
C ALA A 187 -32.85 -71.25 -0.93
N ASN A 188 -32.42 -71.77 0.20
CA ASN A 188 -32.40 -73.20 0.47
C ASN A 188 -33.81 -73.72 0.78
#